data_2442cb9ab8792758342efec15508471b
#
_entry.id   2442cb9ab8792758342efec15508471b
#
_cell.length_a   1.000
_cell.length_b   1.000
_cell.length_c   1.000
_cell.angle_alpha   90.00
_cell.angle_beta   90.00
_cell.angle_gamma   90.00
#
_symmetry.space_group_name_H-M   'P 1'
#
loop_
_entity.id
_entity.type
_entity.pdbx_description
1 polymer ?
#
loop_
_entity_poly.entity_id
_entity_poly.type
_entity_poly.pdbx_seq_one_letter_code
_entity_poly.pdbx_strand_id
1 'polypeptide(L)'
;HYLAWKKIADSLNIEFTHEHNELLKGVSRVRSLDIILELGSVEASQEQKDQWLVQKNEEYLSYLVDMDQSEILPGVLPVLDYLKANEQLIALGSASKNARPILEKTGILSYFDAIVDGNDVSNAKPDPEVFLIAAQQLNTSPNDAIVFEDSVAGIQAANIANMTSIGIGDDAV
;
A
#
# COMPACT_ATOMS: atom_id res chain seq x y z
N HIS A 1 -7.38 5.87 -3.72
CA HIS A 1 -7.98 5.17 -2.56
C HIS A 1 -8.94 6.07 -1.78
N TYR A 2 -8.53 7.31 -1.45
CA TYR A 2 -9.35 8.26 -0.68
C TYR A 2 -10.79 8.39 -1.22
N LEU A 3 -10.95 8.71 -2.51
CA LEU A 3 -12.27 8.90 -3.11
C LEU A 3 -13.18 7.67 -2.99
N ALA A 4 -12.63 6.46 -3.17
CA ALA A 4 -13.40 5.24 -3.06
C ALA A 4 -13.83 4.96 -1.61
N TRP A 5 -12.99 5.24 -0.62
CA TRP A 5 -13.36 5.15 0.79
C TRP A 5 -14.33 6.25 1.21
N LYS A 6 -14.13 7.47 0.72
CA LYS A 6 -15.05 8.58 0.97
C LYS A 6 -16.48 8.26 0.52
N LYS A 7 -16.63 7.62 -0.63
CA LYS A 7 -17.94 7.22 -1.16
C LYS A 7 -18.65 6.21 -0.23
N ILE A 8 -17.90 5.24 0.34
CA ILE A 8 -18.46 4.33 1.34
C ILE A 8 -18.84 5.08 2.61
N ALA A 9 -17.94 5.91 3.15
CA ALA A 9 -18.19 6.69 4.36
C ALA A 9 -19.42 7.61 4.20
N ASP A 10 -19.53 8.31 3.07
CA ASP A 10 -20.67 9.19 2.77
C ASP A 10 -22.01 8.39 2.72
N SER A 11 -22.01 7.18 2.15
CA SER A 11 -23.20 6.32 2.13
C SER A 11 -23.68 5.89 3.52
N LEU A 12 -22.75 5.93 4.49
CA LEU A 12 -23.02 5.59 5.89
C LEU A 12 -23.20 6.83 6.77
N ASN A 13 -23.20 8.04 6.19
CA ASN A 13 -23.21 9.33 6.88
C ASN A 13 -22.04 9.51 7.87
N ILE A 14 -20.86 8.95 7.53
CA ILE A 14 -19.63 9.08 8.30
C ILE A 14 -18.81 10.23 7.73
N GLU A 15 -18.41 11.19 8.57
CA GLU A 15 -17.46 12.21 8.17
C GLU A 15 -16.08 11.59 7.97
N PHE A 16 -15.60 11.59 6.71
CA PHE A 16 -14.29 11.05 6.35
C PHE A 16 -13.46 12.12 5.63
N THR A 17 -12.40 12.56 6.28
CA THR A 17 -11.52 13.64 5.83
C THR A 17 -10.20 13.10 5.29
N HIS A 18 -9.37 13.97 4.70
CA HIS A 18 -8.00 13.60 4.32
C HIS A 18 -7.14 13.20 5.53
N GLU A 19 -7.34 13.84 6.68
CA GLU A 19 -6.65 13.47 7.92
C GLU A 19 -7.04 12.06 8.38
N HIS A 20 -8.33 11.71 8.32
CA HIS A 20 -8.77 10.34 8.60
C HIS A 20 -8.17 9.33 7.61
N ASN A 21 -7.91 9.72 6.35
CA ASN A 21 -7.30 8.84 5.36
C ASN A 21 -5.84 8.48 5.70
N GLU A 22 -5.11 9.34 6.43
CA GLU A 22 -3.75 9.03 6.87
C GLU A 22 -3.71 7.77 7.76
N LEU A 23 -4.76 7.54 8.56
CA LEU A 23 -4.91 6.34 9.40
C LEU A 23 -5.04 5.05 8.58
N LEU A 24 -5.37 5.16 7.29
CA LEU A 24 -5.56 4.01 6.40
C LEU A 24 -4.30 3.65 5.60
N LYS A 25 -3.24 4.47 5.68
CA LYS A 25 -1.99 4.20 4.96
C LYS A 25 -1.30 2.94 5.52
N GLY A 26 -0.83 2.11 4.63
CA GLY A 26 -0.07 0.91 4.97
C GLY A 26 -0.88 -0.26 5.55
N VAL A 27 -2.16 -0.07 5.93
CA VAL A 27 -2.99 -1.13 6.51
C VAL A 27 -3.80 -1.89 5.44
N SER A 28 -4.33 -3.05 5.81
CA SER A 28 -5.15 -3.86 4.90
C SER A 28 -6.48 -3.17 4.57
N ARG A 29 -7.10 -3.58 3.44
CA ARG A 29 -8.43 -3.10 3.04
C ARG A 29 -9.50 -3.38 4.10
N VAL A 30 -9.43 -4.53 4.77
CA VAL A 30 -10.36 -4.90 5.85
C VAL A 30 -10.19 -3.96 7.03
N ARG A 31 -8.95 -3.77 7.49
CA ARG A 31 -8.67 -2.85 8.60
C ARG A 31 -9.05 -1.40 8.27
N SER A 32 -8.85 -0.96 7.02
CA SER A 32 -9.31 0.36 6.58
C SER A 32 -10.82 0.55 6.74
N LEU A 33 -11.62 -0.46 6.39
CA LEU A 33 -13.07 -0.42 6.61
C LEU A 33 -13.41 -0.37 8.09
N ASP A 34 -12.75 -1.19 8.91
CA ASP A 34 -12.99 -1.21 10.37
C ASP A 34 -12.70 0.17 10.99
N ILE A 35 -11.60 0.83 10.60
CA ILE A 35 -11.28 2.19 11.06
C ILE A 35 -12.39 3.18 10.67
N ILE A 36 -12.89 3.12 9.43
CA ILE A 36 -13.98 4.01 8.99
C ILE A 36 -15.25 3.77 9.81
N LEU A 37 -15.61 2.52 10.06
CA LEU A 37 -16.77 2.17 10.88
C LEU A 37 -16.60 2.61 12.34
N GLU A 38 -15.40 2.48 12.91
CA GLU A 38 -15.05 2.98 14.24
C GLU A 38 -15.23 4.50 14.32
N LEU A 39 -14.78 5.27 13.31
CA LEU A 39 -14.96 6.73 13.25
C LEU A 39 -16.43 7.14 13.28
N GLY A 40 -17.29 6.38 12.60
CA GLY A 40 -18.74 6.64 12.59
C GLY A 40 -19.52 5.96 13.72
N SER A 41 -18.86 5.18 14.58
CA SER A 41 -19.52 4.31 15.57
C SER A 41 -20.61 3.42 14.94
N VAL A 42 -20.36 2.90 13.75
CA VAL A 42 -21.27 2.04 12.98
C VAL A 42 -20.94 0.58 13.24
N GLU A 43 -21.94 -0.16 13.75
CA GLU A 43 -21.86 -1.61 13.83
C GLU A 43 -22.38 -2.23 12.52
N ALA A 44 -21.70 -3.27 12.05
CA ALA A 44 -22.04 -3.94 10.80
C ALA A 44 -21.83 -5.46 10.90
N SER A 45 -22.70 -6.21 10.24
CA SER A 45 -22.51 -7.65 10.07
C SER A 45 -21.34 -7.93 9.11
N GLN A 46 -20.78 -9.14 9.17
CA GLN A 46 -19.73 -9.55 8.25
C GLN A 46 -20.17 -9.44 6.79
N GLU A 47 -21.42 -9.82 6.49
CA GLU A 47 -21.99 -9.73 5.15
C GLU A 47 -22.03 -8.29 4.62
N GLN A 48 -22.42 -7.31 5.46
CA GLN A 48 -22.38 -5.89 5.10
C GLN A 48 -20.95 -5.41 4.85
N LYS A 49 -20.00 -5.79 5.70
CA LYS A 49 -18.57 -5.47 5.50
C LYS A 49 -18.05 -6.02 4.17
N ASP A 50 -18.36 -7.28 3.87
CA ASP A 50 -17.92 -7.92 2.63
C ASP A 50 -18.50 -7.21 1.39
N GLN A 51 -19.76 -6.79 1.42
CA GLN A 51 -20.39 -6.00 0.36
C GLN A 51 -19.69 -4.66 0.15
N TRP A 52 -19.41 -3.91 1.22
CA TRP A 52 -18.69 -2.62 1.12
C TRP A 52 -17.24 -2.78 0.64
N LEU A 53 -16.56 -3.85 1.03
CA LEU A 53 -15.21 -4.15 0.55
C LEU A 53 -15.19 -4.42 -0.96
N VAL A 54 -16.19 -5.12 -1.48
CA VAL A 54 -16.36 -5.35 -2.93
C VAL A 54 -16.69 -4.02 -3.63
N GLN A 55 -17.70 -3.30 -3.17
CA GLN A 55 -18.12 -2.02 -3.74
C GLN A 55 -16.96 -1.01 -3.78
N LYS A 56 -16.21 -0.88 -2.68
CA LYS A 56 -15.02 -0.01 -2.62
C LYS A 56 -13.97 -0.41 -3.65
N ASN A 57 -13.77 -1.71 -3.84
CA ASN A 57 -12.77 -2.18 -4.79
C ASN A 57 -13.20 -1.93 -6.24
N GLU A 58 -14.44 -2.17 -6.59
CA GLU A 58 -15.01 -1.86 -7.92
C GLU A 58 -14.88 -0.37 -8.23
N GLU A 59 -15.26 0.48 -7.28
CA GLU A 59 -15.11 1.93 -7.41
C GLU A 59 -13.64 2.33 -7.61
N TYR A 60 -12.74 1.76 -6.81
CA TYR A 60 -11.31 2.02 -6.96
C TYR A 60 -10.77 1.59 -8.33
N LEU A 61 -11.15 0.41 -8.79
CA LEU A 61 -10.73 -0.09 -10.10
C LEU A 61 -11.25 0.79 -11.25
N SER A 62 -12.43 1.39 -11.11
CA SER A 62 -12.95 2.33 -12.11
C SER A 62 -12.05 3.55 -12.29
N TYR A 63 -11.40 4.03 -11.23
CA TYR A 63 -10.42 5.13 -11.31
C TYR A 63 -9.09 4.73 -11.95
N LEU A 64 -8.78 3.44 -11.98
CA LEU A 64 -7.55 2.96 -12.61
C LEU A 64 -7.70 2.77 -14.13
N VAL A 65 -8.91 2.86 -14.70
CA VAL A 65 -9.14 2.59 -16.14
C VAL A 65 -8.24 3.47 -17.00
N ASP A 66 -8.19 4.76 -16.71
CA ASP A 66 -7.45 5.78 -17.46
C ASP A 66 -6.06 6.09 -16.84
N MET A 67 -5.62 5.28 -15.89
CA MET A 67 -4.31 5.45 -15.27
C MET A 67 -3.19 5.19 -16.28
N ASP A 68 -2.18 6.05 -16.28
CA ASP A 68 -0.99 5.94 -17.12
C ASP A 68 0.28 6.42 -16.40
N GLN A 69 1.36 6.61 -17.15
CA GLN A 69 2.66 7.06 -16.65
C GLN A 69 2.64 8.43 -15.96
N SER A 70 1.65 9.27 -16.22
CA SER A 70 1.54 10.61 -15.62
C SER A 70 1.24 10.56 -14.10
N GLU A 71 0.77 9.41 -13.61
CA GLU A 71 0.53 9.17 -12.18
C GLU A 71 1.80 8.84 -11.38
N ILE A 72 2.95 8.67 -12.04
CA ILE A 72 4.22 8.42 -11.36
C ILE A 72 4.67 9.71 -10.67
N LEU A 73 4.92 9.60 -9.36
CA LEU A 73 5.37 10.76 -8.58
C LEU A 73 6.72 11.29 -9.06
N PRO A 74 6.94 12.62 -8.99
CA PRO A 74 8.21 13.22 -9.35
C PRO A 74 9.40 12.58 -8.60
N GLY A 75 10.47 12.28 -9.32
CA GLY A 75 11.69 11.69 -8.75
C GLY A 75 11.71 10.16 -8.72
N VAL A 76 10.59 9.48 -8.88
CA VAL A 76 10.54 7.99 -8.84
C VAL A 76 11.35 7.37 -9.97
N LEU A 77 11.09 7.77 -11.23
CA LEU A 77 11.83 7.21 -12.38
C LEU A 77 13.34 7.42 -12.30
N PRO A 78 13.85 8.62 -12.00
CA PRO A 78 15.30 8.81 -11.80
C PRO A 78 15.92 7.91 -10.74
N VAL A 79 15.22 7.64 -9.65
CA VAL A 79 15.68 6.72 -8.60
C VAL A 79 15.68 5.28 -9.10
N LEU A 80 14.63 4.82 -9.76
CA LEU A 80 14.56 3.48 -10.32
C LEU A 80 15.64 3.25 -11.38
N ASP A 81 15.85 4.23 -12.27
CA ASP A 81 16.92 4.19 -13.29
C ASP A 81 18.31 4.12 -12.65
N TYR A 82 18.56 4.92 -11.62
CA TYR A 82 19.83 4.90 -10.88
C TYR A 82 20.08 3.54 -10.23
N LEU A 83 19.07 2.96 -9.57
CA LEU A 83 19.18 1.66 -8.92
C LEU A 83 19.49 0.55 -9.95
N LYS A 84 18.79 0.54 -11.09
CA LYS A 84 19.04 -0.43 -12.17
C LYS A 84 20.41 -0.25 -12.79
N ALA A 85 20.86 0.99 -13.03
CA ALA A 85 22.19 1.26 -13.57
C ALA A 85 23.35 0.83 -12.63
N ASN A 86 23.06 0.73 -11.33
CA ASN A 86 23.99 0.25 -10.31
C ASN A 86 23.74 -1.20 -9.89
N GLU A 87 22.99 -1.97 -10.70
CA GLU A 87 22.71 -3.40 -10.50
C GLU A 87 22.08 -3.71 -9.12
N GLN A 88 21.34 -2.74 -8.55
CA GLN A 88 20.61 -2.95 -7.31
C GLN A 88 19.33 -3.74 -7.57
N LEU A 89 19.07 -4.72 -6.71
CA LEU A 89 17.79 -5.46 -6.73
C LEU A 89 16.69 -4.59 -6.15
N ILE A 90 15.53 -4.58 -6.79
CA ILE A 90 14.40 -3.74 -6.41
C ILE A 90 13.18 -4.61 -6.16
N ALA A 91 12.55 -4.46 -5.00
CA ALA A 91 11.28 -5.11 -4.70
C ALA A 91 10.19 -4.09 -4.35
N LEU A 92 8.95 -4.43 -4.69
CA LEU A 92 7.76 -3.76 -4.17
C LEU A 92 7.21 -4.58 -3.00
N GLY A 93 6.97 -3.93 -1.85
CA GLY A 93 6.22 -4.47 -0.71
C GLY A 93 4.96 -3.63 -0.46
N SER A 94 3.80 -4.06 -0.93
CA SER A 94 2.56 -3.29 -0.91
C SER A 94 1.46 -3.95 -0.07
N ALA A 95 0.67 -3.15 0.67
CA ALA A 95 -0.56 -3.62 1.31
C ALA A 95 -1.74 -3.76 0.32
N SER A 96 -1.62 -3.18 -0.87
CA SER A 96 -2.68 -3.19 -1.89
C SER A 96 -2.73 -4.52 -2.64
N LYS A 97 -3.93 -5.08 -2.81
CA LYS A 97 -4.17 -6.23 -3.69
C LYS A 97 -4.19 -5.87 -5.19
N ASN A 98 -4.05 -4.58 -5.51
CA ASN A 98 -4.08 -4.07 -6.87
C ASN A 98 -2.73 -3.48 -7.31
N ALA A 99 -1.63 -3.83 -6.65
CA ALA A 99 -0.32 -3.26 -6.93
C ALA A 99 0.16 -3.59 -8.35
N ARG A 100 0.08 -4.85 -8.77
CA ARG A 100 0.53 -5.30 -10.09
C ARG A 100 -0.15 -4.57 -11.26
N PRO A 101 -1.48 -4.47 -11.32
CA PRO A 101 -2.15 -3.69 -12.36
C PRO A 101 -1.74 -2.21 -12.41
N ILE A 102 -1.43 -1.60 -11.26
CA ILE A 102 -0.93 -0.22 -11.19
C ILE A 102 0.45 -0.11 -11.84
N LEU A 103 1.37 -1.01 -11.48
CA LEU A 103 2.72 -1.03 -12.07
C LEU A 103 2.69 -1.28 -13.59
N GLU A 104 1.77 -2.13 -14.06
CA GLU A 104 1.57 -2.37 -15.49
C GLU A 104 1.08 -1.11 -16.22
N LYS A 105 0.05 -0.46 -15.69
CA LYS A 105 -0.55 0.74 -16.27
C LYS A 105 0.41 1.94 -16.27
N THR A 106 1.20 2.08 -15.23
CA THR A 106 2.22 3.13 -15.15
C THR A 106 3.51 2.78 -15.90
N GLY A 107 3.63 1.54 -16.41
CA GLY A 107 4.77 1.12 -17.23
C GLY A 107 6.07 0.87 -16.45
N ILE A 108 6.01 0.77 -15.12
CA ILE A 108 7.20 0.58 -14.26
C ILE A 108 7.36 -0.84 -13.72
N LEU A 109 6.50 -1.77 -14.12
CA LEU A 109 6.54 -3.16 -13.64
C LEU A 109 7.92 -3.81 -13.83
N SER A 110 8.58 -3.55 -14.95
CA SER A 110 9.88 -4.15 -15.31
C SER A 110 11.07 -3.68 -14.46
N TYR A 111 10.90 -2.64 -13.65
CA TYR A 111 11.93 -2.21 -12.71
C TYR A 111 12.08 -3.15 -11.51
N PHE A 112 11.03 -3.89 -11.17
CA PHE A 112 10.98 -4.71 -9.96
C PHE A 112 11.42 -6.14 -10.22
N ASP A 113 12.41 -6.62 -9.46
CA ASP A 113 12.91 -7.99 -9.48
C ASP A 113 12.01 -8.91 -8.62
N ALA A 114 11.31 -8.32 -7.63
CA ALA A 114 10.29 -9.00 -6.83
C ALA A 114 9.09 -8.08 -6.55
N ILE A 115 7.89 -8.65 -6.49
CA ILE A 115 6.66 -7.92 -6.17
C ILE A 115 5.87 -8.75 -5.17
N VAL A 116 5.71 -8.20 -3.96
CA VAL A 116 4.89 -8.76 -2.88
C VAL A 116 3.77 -7.80 -2.59
N ASP A 117 2.53 -8.25 -2.80
CA ASP A 117 1.36 -7.42 -2.61
C ASP A 117 0.37 -8.02 -1.58
N GLY A 118 -0.78 -7.39 -1.39
CA GLY A 118 -1.77 -7.83 -0.41
C GLY A 118 -2.43 -9.18 -0.72
N ASN A 119 -2.10 -9.85 -1.84
CA ASN A 119 -2.53 -11.22 -2.14
C ASN A 119 -1.49 -12.25 -1.70
N ASP A 120 -0.24 -11.83 -1.49
CA ASP A 120 0.89 -12.69 -1.20
C ASP A 120 1.14 -12.85 0.32
N VAL A 121 0.44 -12.07 1.16
CA VAL A 121 0.64 -12.02 2.61
C VAL A 121 -0.60 -12.45 3.37
N SER A 122 -0.40 -13.06 4.53
CA SER A 122 -1.44 -13.39 5.50
C SER A 122 -1.68 -12.25 6.50
N ASN A 123 -0.62 -11.53 6.85
CA ASN A 123 -0.65 -10.45 7.83
C ASN A 123 -0.31 -9.12 7.16
N ALA A 124 -1.10 -8.09 7.48
CA ALA A 124 -0.85 -6.73 6.98
C ALA A 124 0.15 -6.00 7.87
N LYS A 125 0.80 -4.94 7.33
CA LYS A 125 1.61 -4.01 8.11
C LYS A 125 0.83 -3.54 9.36
N PRO A 126 1.45 -3.45 10.54
CA PRO A 126 2.89 -3.45 10.81
C PRO A 126 3.55 -4.84 10.92
N ASP A 127 2.89 -5.94 10.57
CA ASP A 127 3.56 -7.24 10.48
C ASP A 127 4.65 -7.18 9.38
N PRO A 128 5.85 -7.72 9.62
CA PRO A 128 6.98 -7.63 8.70
C PRO A 128 6.85 -8.56 7.48
N GLU A 129 5.83 -9.41 7.40
CA GLU A 129 5.69 -10.49 6.42
C GLU A 129 5.95 -10.02 4.98
N VAL A 130 5.37 -8.90 4.57
CA VAL A 130 5.51 -8.36 3.21
C VAL A 130 6.98 -8.08 2.83
N PHE A 131 7.76 -7.54 3.75
CA PHE A 131 9.17 -7.22 3.52
C PHE A 131 10.08 -8.44 3.64
N LEU A 132 9.76 -9.36 4.55
CA LEU A 132 10.50 -10.62 4.68
C LEU A 132 10.34 -11.50 3.44
N ILE A 133 9.12 -11.61 2.89
CA ILE A 133 8.87 -12.32 1.62
C ILE A 133 9.62 -11.63 0.47
N ALA A 134 9.60 -10.29 0.41
CA ALA A 134 10.32 -9.54 -0.62
C ALA A 134 11.83 -9.80 -0.58
N ALA A 135 12.45 -9.74 0.60
CA ALA A 135 13.86 -10.06 0.78
C ALA A 135 14.18 -11.52 0.40
N GLN A 136 13.30 -12.46 0.77
CA GLN A 136 13.44 -13.86 0.39
C GLN A 136 13.40 -14.04 -1.14
N GLN A 137 12.46 -13.39 -1.84
CA GLN A 137 12.36 -13.45 -3.30
C GLN A 137 13.58 -12.86 -3.99
N LEU A 138 14.19 -11.82 -3.41
CA LEU A 138 15.46 -11.23 -3.88
C LEU A 138 16.70 -12.05 -3.46
N ASN A 139 16.53 -13.11 -2.67
CA ASN A 139 17.65 -13.85 -2.06
C ASN A 139 18.62 -12.94 -1.29
N THR A 140 18.08 -11.94 -0.58
CA THR A 140 18.83 -10.90 0.15
C THR A 140 18.54 -11.03 1.65
N SER A 141 19.56 -10.80 2.49
CA SER A 141 19.37 -10.72 3.94
C SER A 141 18.57 -9.46 4.30
N PRO A 142 17.60 -9.52 5.25
CA PRO A 142 16.92 -8.32 5.73
C PRO A 142 17.86 -7.19 6.18
N ASN A 143 18.98 -7.52 6.82
CA ASN A 143 19.97 -6.54 7.28
C ASN A 143 20.67 -5.79 6.12
N ASP A 144 20.63 -6.34 4.91
CA ASP A 144 21.24 -5.74 3.70
C ASP A 144 20.19 -5.01 2.84
N ALA A 145 18.94 -4.93 3.32
CA ALA A 145 17.83 -4.27 2.63
C ALA A 145 17.53 -2.88 3.21
N ILE A 146 17.18 -1.96 2.31
CA ILE A 146 16.67 -0.64 2.66
C ILE A 146 15.22 -0.54 2.19
N VAL A 147 14.34 -0.11 3.08
CA VAL A 147 12.91 0.11 2.79
C VAL A 147 12.62 1.60 2.75
N PHE A 148 12.05 2.07 1.65
CA PHE A 148 11.48 3.41 1.53
C PHE A 148 9.97 3.30 1.73
N GLU A 149 9.42 4.06 2.68
CA GLU A 149 8.03 3.88 3.12
C GLU A 149 7.39 5.22 3.51
N ASP A 150 6.11 5.38 3.22
CA ASP A 150 5.32 6.58 3.48
C ASP A 150 4.29 6.43 4.61
N SER A 151 4.30 5.29 5.31
CA SER A 151 3.36 5.00 6.40
C SER A 151 4.07 4.58 7.68
N VAL A 152 3.52 5.00 8.81
CA VAL A 152 4.00 4.57 10.14
C VAL A 152 3.97 3.05 10.26
N ALA A 153 2.90 2.40 9.81
CA ALA A 153 2.79 0.95 9.86
C ALA A 153 3.87 0.24 9.03
N GLY A 154 4.25 0.82 7.87
CA GLY A 154 5.30 0.26 7.03
C GLY A 154 6.70 0.46 7.62
N ILE A 155 6.99 1.64 8.20
CA ILE A 155 8.24 1.86 8.95
C ILE A 155 8.37 0.86 10.11
N GLN A 156 7.30 0.65 10.87
CA GLN A 156 7.28 -0.34 11.94
C GLN A 156 7.55 -1.76 11.41
N ALA A 157 6.91 -2.15 10.31
CA ALA A 157 7.12 -3.45 9.67
C ALA A 157 8.58 -3.66 9.23
N ALA A 158 9.20 -2.63 8.60
CA ALA A 158 10.60 -2.67 8.19
C ALA A 158 11.55 -2.82 9.39
N ASN A 159 11.30 -2.07 10.47
CA ASN A 159 12.09 -2.14 11.70
C ASN A 159 11.97 -3.52 12.39
N ILE A 160 10.75 -4.09 12.44
CA ILE A 160 10.52 -5.44 12.96
C ILE A 160 11.25 -6.50 12.10
N ALA A 161 11.33 -6.28 10.78
CA ALA A 161 12.09 -7.12 9.87
C ALA A 161 13.62 -6.99 9.99
N ASN A 162 14.12 -6.09 10.85
CA ASN A 162 15.55 -5.70 10.94
C ASN A 162 16.12 -5.14 9.63
N MET A 163 15.30 -4.42 8.87
CA MET A 163 15.72 -3.69 7.67
C MET A 163 15.99 -2.22 8.02
N THR A 164 16.88 -1.57 7.26
CA THR A 164 17.01 -0.12 7.35
C THR A 164 15.77 0.53 6.75
N SER A 165 15.08 1.40 7.50
CA SER A 165 13.90 2.12 7.02
C SER A 165 14.19 3.60 6.79
N ILE A 166 13.64 4.14 5.70
CA ILE A 166 13.69 5.57 5.35
C ILE A 166 12.25 6.03 5.14
N GLY A 167 11.77 6.93 6.01
CA GLY A 167 10.48 7.56 5.87
C GLY A 167 10.46 8.56 4.71
N ILE A 168 9.38 8.54 3.91
CA ILE A 168 9.17 9.47 2.81
C ILE A 168 7.83 10.17 3.03
N GLY A 169 7.85 11.48 3.16
CA GLY A 169 6.65 12.30 3.41
C GLY A 169 6.92 13.42 4.40
N ASP A 170 5.88 13.81 5.12
CA ASP A 170 5.94 14.82 6.16
C ASP A 170 6.58 14.26 7.44
N ASP A 171 6.89 15.15 8.40
CA ASP A 171 7.61 14.83 9.67
C ASP A 171 6.92 13.75 10.56
N ALA A 172 5.78 13.23 10.16
CA ALA A 172 5.01 12.22 10.89
C ALA A 172 5.34 10.76 10.50
N VAL A 173 6.23 10.53 9.51
CA VAL A 173 6.59 9.17 9.00
C VAL A 173 7.89 8.68 9.59
#